data_2405d5609e229c0e8dda77026c88234a
#
_entry.id   2405d5609e229c0e8dda77026c88234a
#
_cell.length_a   1.000
_cell.length_b   1.000
_cell.length_c   1.000
_cell.angle_alpha   90.00
_cell.angle_beta   90.00
_cell.angle_gamma   90.00
#
_symmetry.space_group_name_H-M   'P 1'
#
loop_
_entity.id
_entity.type
_entity.pdbx_description
1 polymer ?
#
loop_
_entity_poly.entity_id
_entity_poly.type
_entity_poly.pdbx_seq_one_letter_code
_entity_poly.pdbx_strand_id
1 'polypeptide(L)'
;MRRPVILVDNGHGRDTKGKCSPDAAKGLIHSPHYFKEFSWARKCAQGIVSVLTAQGYTAFLLVKEEEDISLQERVARANAYCRTYGKENVVLISVHVNAAGNGSQWMNARGWSAFTTKGVTESDRLAAKFIDAADEVFKAPLKVRKYSSADKYSRDFEENFYILRNTACPAVLTENFFQDNRADVEYLKSARGLGDCIECHVRGLEYYIEERYGKA
;
A
#
# COMPACT_ATOMS: atom_id res chain seq x y z
N MET A 1 -0.16 22.25 14.83
CA MET A 1 0.97 21.57 14.15
C MET A 1 0.69 21.43 12.67
N ARG A 2 1.72 21.48 11.82
CA ARG A 2 1.56 21.32 10.38
C ARG A 2 1.49 19.82 10.06
N ARG A 3 0.30 19.34 9.69
CA ARG A 3 0.11 17.94 9.26
C ARG A 3 0.39 17.84 7.76
N PRO A 4 1.02 16.75 7.27
CA PRO A 4 1.25 16.57 5.84
C PRO A 4 -0.06 16.32 5.09
N VAL A 5 -0.06 16.60 3.79
CA VAL A 5 -1.07 16.12 2.85
C VAL A 5 -0.76 14.66 2.54
N ILE A 6 -1.74 13.79 2.68
CA ILE A 6 -1.60 12.35 2.47
C ILE A 6 -2.25 11.98 1.13
N LEU A 7 -1.46 11.38 0.25
CA LEU A 7 -1.92 10.87 -1.03
C LEU A 7 -1.97 9.34 -0.96
N VAL A 8 -3.11 8.78 -1.30
CA VAL A 8 -3.30 7.33 -1.36
C VAL A 8 -3.53 6.92 -2.80
N ASP A 9 -2.55 6.23 -3.38
CA ASP A 9 -2.62 5.62 -4.69
C ASP A 9 -3.15 4.20 -4.55
N ASN A 10 -4.14 3.85 -5.33
CA ASN A 10 -4.63 2.48 -5.46
C ASN A 10 -4.04 1.86 -6.72
N GLY A 11 -3.25 0.79 -6.56
CA GLY A 11 -2.60 0.12 -7.67
C GLY A 11 -3.55 -0.34 -8.77
N HIS A 12 -3.11 -0.23 -10.01
CA HIS A 12 -3.79 -0.76 -11.19
C HIS A 12 -5.15 -0.13 -11.51
N GLY A 13 -5.76 -0.59 -12.60
CA GLY A 13 -7.10 -0.28 -13.02
C GLY A 13 -7.87 -1.55 -13.40
N ARG A 14 -9.15 -1.38 -13.73
CA ARG A 14 -10.04 -2.47 -14.11
C ARG A 14 -9.53 -3.29 -15.31
N ASP A 15 -8.83 -2.63 -16.21
CA ASP A 15 -8.30 -3.14 -17.46
C ASP A 15 -6.84 -3.62 -17.37
N THR A 16 -6.18 -3.49 -16.21
CA THR A 16 -4.82 -4.03 -16.02
C THR A 16 -4.82 -5.54 -16.03
N LYS A 17 -4.17 -6.13 -17.05
CA LYS A 17 -4.10 -7.58 -17.24
C LYS A 17 -3.22 -8.26 -16.18
N GLY A 18 -3.61 -9.48 -15.76
CA GLY A 18 -2.80 -10.34 -14.89
C GLY A 18 -2.76 -9.93 -13.42
N LYS A 19 -3.47 -8.86 -13.04
CA LYS A 19 -3.54 -8.39 -11.65
C LYS A 19 -4.74 -8.98 -10.92
N CYS A 20 -4.70 -10.32 -10.76
CA CYS A 20 -5.80 -11.09 -10.18
C CYS A 20 -5.33 -12.47 -9.72
N SER A 21 -6.16 -13.14 -8.92
CA SER A 21 -5.95 -14.54 -8.53
C SER A 21 -6.01 -15.50 -9.72
N PRO A 22 -5.40 -16.68 -9.62
CA PRO A 22 -5.49 -17.73 -10.65
C PRO A 22 -6.93 -18.11 -11.04
N ASP A 23 -7.86 -18.10 -10.10
CA ASP A 23 -9.26 -18.40 -10.38
C ASP A 23 -9.92 -17.27 -11.17
N ALA A 24 -9.59 -16.03 -10.89
CA ALA A 24 -10.07 -14.89 -11.66
C ALA A 24 -9.45 -14.85 -13.07
N ALA A 25 -8.16 -15.21 -13.20
CA ALA A 25 -7.49 -15.33 -14.51
C ALA A 25 -8.14 -16.39 -15.40
N LYS A 26 -8.70 -17.46 -14.81
CA LYS A 26 -9.45 -18.53 -15.49
C LYS A 26 -10.93 -18.20 -15.70
N GLY A 27 -11.40 -17.02 -15.29
CA GLY A 27 -12.80 -16.62 -15.40
C GLY A 27 -13.76 -17.33 -14.45
N LEU A 28 -13.26 -17.94 -13.37
CA LEU A 28 -14.07 -18.70 -12.40
C LEU A 28 -14.78 -17.72 -11.43
N ILE A 29 -15.73 -16.97 -11.94
CA ILE A 29 -16.41 -15.87 -11.22
C ILE A 29 -17.14 -16.28 -9.94
N HIS A 30 -17.53 -17.55 -9.82
CA HIS A 30 -18.19 -18.11 -8.64
C HIS A 30 -17.22 -18.77 -7.65
N SER A 31 -15.91 -18.77 -7.94
CA SER A 31 -14.92 -19.29 -7.01
C SER A 31 -14.86 -18.44 -5.74
N PRO A 32 -14.77 -19.05 -4.55
CA PRO A 32 -14.52 -18.33 -3.31
C PRO A 32 -13.19 -17.56 -3.35
N HIS A 33 -12.26 -17.99 -4.21
CA HIS A 33 -10.95 -17.35 -4.38
C HIS A 33 -10.88 -16.43 -5.61
N TYR A 34 -12.01 -16.08 -6.23
CA TYR A 34 -12.04 -15.05 -7.27
C TYR A 34 -11.66 -13.69 -6.66
N PHE A 35 -10.56 -13.10 -7.13
CA PHE A 35 -10.00 -11.87 -6.59
C PHE A 35 -9.37 -11.02 -7.69
N LYS A 36 -9.64 -9.72 -7.67
CA LYS A 36 -9.01 -8.72 -8.54
C LYS A 36 -8.36 -7.64 -7.69
N GLU A 37 -7.06 -7.46 -7.86
CA GLU A 37 -6.24 -6.53 -7.09
C GLU A 37 -6.81 -5.11 -7.13
N PHE A 38 -7.10 -4.55 -8.32
CA PHE A 38 -7.58 -3.19 -8.45
C PHE A 38 -8.85 -2.90 -7.64
N SER A 39 -9.78 -3.85 -7.61
CA SER A 39 -11.06 -3.69 -6.90
C SER A 39 -10.87 -3.66 -5.39
N TRP A 40 -9.96 -4.50 -4.89
CA TRP A 40 -9.63 -4.55 -3.48
C TRP A 40 -8.80 -3.33 -3.04
N ALA A 41 -7.76 -2.99 -3.81
CA ALA A 41 -6.88 -1.85 -3.52
C ALA A 41 -7.68 -0.53 -3.47
N ARG A 42 -8.67 -0.35 -4.35
CA ARG A 42 -9.58 0.81 -4.29
C ARG A 42 -10.38 0.87 -3.00
N LYS A 43 -11.00 -0.24 -2.60
CA LYS A 43 -11.78 -0.30 -1.34
C LYS A 43 -10.88 0.02 -0.14
N CYS A 44 -9.68 -0.55 -0.11
CA CYS A 44 -8.71 -0.29 0.94
C CYS A 44 -8.30 1.20 0.96
N ALA A 45 -7.90 1.76 -0.20
CA ALA A 45 -7.51 3.16 -0.31
C ALA A 45 -8.64 4.13 0.07
N GLN A 46 -9.88 3.85 -0.35
CA GLN A 46 -11.06 4.63 0.05
C GLN A 46 -11.28 4.57 1.57
N GLY A 47 -11.14 3.39 2.17
CA GLY A 47 -11.24 3.21 3.62
C GLY A 47 -10.17 3.99 4.37
N ILE A 48 -8.91 3.94 3.92
CA ILE A 48 -7.80 4.71 4.49
C ILE A 48 -8.11 6.22 4.45
N VAL A 49 -8.48 6.75 3.27
CA VAL A 49 -8.81 8.17 3.12
C VAL A 49 -9.99 8.57 4.01
N SER A 50 -11.03 7.74 4.08
CA SER A 50 -12.22 7.99 4.90
C SER A 50 -11.86 8.10 6.38
N VAL A 51 -11.09 7.14 6.92
CA VAL A 51 -10.68 7.15 8.33
C VAL A 51 -9.80 8.36 8.63
N LEU A 52 -8.78 8.61 7.81
CA LEU A 52 -7.88 9.75 8.01
C LEU A 52 -8.62 11.08 7.95
N THR A 53 -9.57 11.25 7.02
CA THR A 53 -10.36 12.48 6.91
C THR A 53 -11.26 12.67 8.12
N ALA A 54 -11.87 11.59 8.63
CA ALA A 54 -12.66 11.64 9.85
C ALA A 54 -11.84 12.01 11.11
N GLN A 55 -10.54 11.68 11.10
CA GLN A 55 -9.58 12.09 12.14
C GLN A 55 -8.98 13.51 11.91
N GLY A 56 -9.45 14.24 10.90
CA GLY A 56 -9.03 15.61 10.60
C GLY A 56 -7.71 15.73 9.83
N TYR A 57 -7.24 14.66 9.19
CA TYR A 57 -6.12 14.72 8.25
C TYR A 57 -6.57 15.18 6.86
N THR A 58 -5.69 15.84 6.13
CA THR A 58 -5.90 16.15 4.71
C THR A 58 -5.43 14.98 3.86
N ALA A 59 -6.36 14.13 3.43
CA ALA A 59 -6.07 12.92 2.67
C ALA A 59 -6.88 12.86 1.37
N PHE A 60 -6.23 12.41 0.28
CA PHE A 60 -6.84 12.31 -1.04
C PHE A 60 -6.51 10.98 -1.73
N LEU A 61 -7.49 10.45 -2.47
CA LEU A 61 -7.23 9.42 -3.46
C LEU A 61 -6.48 10.05 -4.65
N LEU A 62 -5.36 9.47 -5.03
CA LEU A 62 -4.56 9.92 -6.17
C LEU A 62 -5.23 9.55 -7.50
N VAL A 63 -5.87 8.37 -7.55
CA VAL A 63 -6.56 7.84 -8.73
C VAL A 63 -8.03 7.59 -8.39
N LYS A 64 -8.92 8.26 -9.11
CA LYS A 64 -10.39 8.14 -8.95
C LYS A 64 -11.02 7.32 -10.08
N GLU A 65 -10.32 7.22 -11.20
CA GLU A 65 -10.76 6.52 -12.40
C GLU A 65 -10.80 5.01 -12.19
N GLU A 66 -11.70 4.30 -12.84
CA GLU A 66 -11.75 2.83 -12.81
C GLU A 66 -10.73 2.20 -13.75
N GLU A 67 -10.44 2.85 -14.86
CA GLU A 67 -9.42 2.45 -15.83
C GLU A 67 -8.01 2.64 -15.24
N ASP A 68 -7.04 1.96 -15.83
CA ASP A 68 -5.64 2.10 -15.41
C ASP A 68 -5.09 3.45 -15.86
N ILE A 69 -4.58 4.17 -14.90
CA ILE A 69 -3.85 5.43 -15.14
C ILE A 69 -2.36 5.12 -15.21
N SER A 70 -1.70 5.66 -16.23
CA SER A 70 -0.27 5.42 -16.42
C SER A 70 0.56 5.82 -15.19
N LEU A 71 1.68 5.14 -14.98
CA LEU A 71 2.59 5.46 -13.87
C LEU A 71 3.11 6.90 -13.97
N GLN A 72 3.33 7.40 -15.20
CA GLN A 72 3.73 8.77 -15.46
C GLN A 72 2.67 9.77 -14.96
N GLU A 73 1.40 9.51 -15.26
CA GLU A 73 0.30 10.37 -14.82
C GLU A 73 0.12 10.33 -13.29
N ARG A 74 0.23 9.14 -12.66
CA ARG A 74 0.20 9.01 -11.19
C ARG A 74 1.30 9.86 -10.54
N VAL A 75 2.52 9.76 -11.04
CA VAL A 75 3.67 10.56 -10.56
C VAL A 75 3.44 12.05 -10.81
N ALA A 76 2.93 12.45 -11.99
CA ALA A 76 2.65 13.84 -12.31
C ALA A 76 1.64 14.45 -11.33
N ARG A 77 0.58 13.71 -10.99
CA ARG A 77 -0.41 14.12 -9.99
C ARG A 77 0.22 14.26 -8.60
N ALA A 78 0.96 13.26 -8.12
CA ALA A 78 1.64 13.33 -6.83
C ALA A 78 2.59 14.52 -6.75
N ASN A 79 3.40 14.73 -7.79
CA ASN A 79 4.34 15.84 -7.85
C ASN A 79 3.65 17.21 -7.99
N ALA A 80 2.43 17.29 -8.50
CA ALA A 80 1.63 18.52 -8.47
C ALA A 80 1.29 18.93 -7.02
N TYR A 81 0.91 17.98 -6.17
CA TYR A 81 0.73 18.25 -4.74
C TYR A 81 2.05 18.68 -4.08
N CYS A 82 3.17 18.03 -4.43
CA CYS A 82 4.48 18.42 -3.91
C CYS A 82 4.86 19.87 -4.27
N ARG A 83 4.54 20.31 -5.48
CA ARG A 83 4.75 21.72 -5.90
C ARG A 83 3.87 22.70 -5.13
N THR A 84 2.65 22.32 -4.82
CA THR A 84 1.67 23.19 -4.13
C THR A 84 1.95 23.31 -2.65
N TYR A 85 2.29 22.20 -1.99
CA TYR A 85 2.38 22.13 -0.52
C TYR A 85 3.82 22.03 0.02
N GLY A 86 4.81 21.84 -0.87
CA GLY A 86 6.19 21.49 -0.51
C GLY A 86 6.33 19.99 -0.36
N LYS A 87 7.36 19.40 -0.98
CA LYS A 87 7.59 17.95 -0.98
C LYS A 87 7.73 17.34 0.43
N GLU A 88 8.23 18.12 1.38
CA GLU A 88 8.39 17.73 2.78
C GLU A 88 7.08 17.69 3.57
N ASN A 89 6.02 18.25 3.00
CA ASN A 89 4.67 18.30 3.58
C ASN A 89 3.66 17.41 2.84
N VAL A 90 4.14 16.52 2.01
CA VAL A 90 3.31 15.53 1.29
C VAL A 90 3.87 14.14 1.56
N VAL A 91 2.99 13.14 1.66
CA VAL A 91 3.34 11.73 1.80
C VAL A 91 2.52 10.92 0.80
N LEU A 92 3.14 9.99 0.10
CA LEU A 92 2.46 9.06 -0.81
C LEU A 92 2.47 7.64 -0.26
N ILE A 93 1.30 7.00 -0.30
CA ILE A 93 1.14 5.56 -0.06
C ILE A 93 0.57 4.93 -1.32
N SER A 94 1.22 3.90 -1.85
CA SER A 94 0.71 3.11 -2.97
C SER A 94 0.27 1.73 -2.48
N VAL A 95 -1.01 1.41 -2.61
CA VAL A 95 -1.65 0.21 -2.06
C VAL A 95 -1.76 -0.86 -3.13
N HIS A 96 -1.08 -1.98 -2.95
CA HIS A 96 -1.01 -3.12 -3.87
C HIS A 96 -1.26 -4.46 -3.18
N VAL A 97 -1.38 -5.52 -3.98
CA VAL A 97 -1.42 -6.92 -3.52
C VAL A 97 -0.41 -7.73 -4.35
N ASN A 98 0.52 -8.38 -3.68
CA ASN A 98 1.65 -9.09 -4.27
C ASN A 98 1.24 -10.31 -5.11
N ALA A 99 2.15 -10.75 -5.97
CA ALA A 99 2.07 -12.02 -6.67
C ALA A 99 3.44 -12.68 -6.70
N ALA A 100 3.50 -13.98 -6.41
CA ALA A 100 4.73 -14.77 -6.48
C ALA A 100 4.95 -15.42 -7.84
N GLY A 101 3.87 -15.63 -8.59
CA GLY A 101 3.88 -16.25 -9.90
C GLY A 101 3.33 -15.33 -11.00
N ASN A 102 3.06 -15.94 -12.15
CA ASN A 102 2.53 -15.23 -13.33
C ASN A 102 0.99 -15.20 -13.39
N GLY A 103 0.30 -15.55 -12.31
CA GLY A 103 -1.16 -15.61 -12.22
C GLY A 103 -1.82 -16.91 -12.72
N SER A 104 -1.07 -17.86 -13.25
CA SER A 104 -1.65 -19.11 -13.77
C SER A 104 -1.91 -20.18 -12.71
N GLN A 105 -1.17 -20.13 -11.59
CA GLN A 105 -1.17 -21.14 -10.54
C GLN A 105 -1.20 -20.51 -9.15
N TRP A 106 -1.73 -21.25 -8.18
CA TRP A 106 -1.65 -20.93 -6.77
C TRP A 106 -0.23 -21.15 -6.24
N MET A 107 0.25 -20.21 -5.44
CA MET A 107 1.61 -20.18 -4.91
C MET A 107 1.61 -20.30 -3.38
N ASN A 108 2.80 -20.59 -2.81
CA ASN A 108 2.97 -20.74 -1.36
C ASN A 108 3.46 -19.46 -0.65
N ALA A 109 4.02 -18.50 -1.40
CA ALA A 109 4.44 -17.24 -0.82
C ALA A 109 3.23 -16.49 -0.27
N ARG A 110 3.41 -15.87 0.91
CA ARG A 110 2.35 -15.16 1.62
C ARG A 110 2.89 -14.08 2.53
N GLY A 111 2.02 -13.15 2.91
CA GLY A 111 2.29 -12.14 3.94
C GLY A 111 2.41 -10.72 3.40
N TRP A 112 2.33 -9.77 4.31
CA TRP A 112 2.41 -8.34 4.05
C TRP A 112 3.86 -7.85 3.95
N SER A 113 4.12 -6.82 3.13
CA SER A 113 5.44 -6.19 3.02
C SER A 113 5.37 -4.73 2.58
N ALA A 114 6.40 -3.94 2.93
CA ALA A 114 6.57 -2.56 2.49
C ALA A 114 7.82 -2.43 1.61
N PHE A 115 7.74 -1.52 0.64
CA PHE A 115 8.79 -1.24 -0.33
C PHE A 115 9.08 0.25 -0.41
N THR A 116 10.37 0.58 -0.52
CA THR A 116 10.86 1.92 -0.85
C THR A 116 11.77 1.89 -2.07
N THR A 117 12.26 3.05 -2.49
CA THR A 117 13.30 3.15 -3.51
C THR A 117 14.67 2.90 -2.89
N LYS A 118 15.64 2.49 -3.70
CA LYS A 118 17.01 2.22 -3.25
C LYS A 118 17.69 3.42 -2.60
N GLY A 119 18.45 3.14 -1.54
CA GLY A 119 19.24 4.12 -0.80
C GLY A 119 18.51 4.66 0.43
N VAL A 120 19.25 5.29 1.33
CA VAL A 120 18.72 5.83 2.60
C VAL A 120 17.99 7.14 2.35
N THR A 121 16.69 7.14 2.56
CA THR A 121 15.80 8.28 2.30
C THR A 121 14.80 8.47 3.45
N GLU A 122 13.99 9.52 3.40
CA GLU A 122 12.88 9.71 4.34
C GLU A 122 11.78 8.65 4.15
N SER A 123 11.73 7.99 2.98
CA SER A 123 10.79 6.90 2.72
C SER A 123 11.04 5.68 3.60
N ASP A 124 12.31 5.40 3.98
CA ASP A 124 12.66 4.28 4.88
C ASP A 124 12.10 4.50 6.29
N ARG A 125 12.09 5.76 6.76
CA ARG A 125 11.44 6.12 8.03
C ARG A 125 9.94 5.90 7.96
N LEU A 126 9.32 6.30 6.83
CA LEU A 126 7.91 6.05 6.58
C LEU A 126 7.60 4.55 6.57
N ALA A 127 8.35 3.76 5.78
CA ALA A 127 8.19 2.30 5.68
C ALA A 127 8.38 1.60 7.03
N ALA A 128 9.36 2.04 7.84
CA ALA A 128 9.60 1.49 9.17
C ALA A 128 8.36 1.62 10.07
N LYS A 129 7.63 2.74 10.01
CA LYS A 129 6.40 2.93 10.78
C LYS A 129 5.25 2.06 10.30
N PHE A 130 5.18 1.83 8.98
CA PHE A 130 4.23 0.86 8.43
C PHE A 130 4.55 -0.57 8.86
N ILE A 131 5.83 -0.94 8.95
CA ILE A 131 6.27 -2.24 9.47
C ILE A 131 5.94 -2.39 10.96
N ASP A 132 6.15 -1.34 11.78
CA ASP A 132 5.78 -1.33 13.19
C ASP A 132 4.27 -1.57 13.35
N ALA A 133 3.43 -0.85 12.60
CA ALA A 133 1.99 -1.03 12.60
C ALA A 133 1.57 -2.42 12.10
N ALA A 134 2.23 -2.94 11.06
CA ALA A 134 1.97 -4.27 10.53
C ALA A 134 2.29 -5.37 11.55
N ASP A 135 3.38 -5.25 12.31
CA ASP A 135 3.73 -6.17 13.38
C ASP A 135 2.71 -6.16 14.53
N GLU A 136 2.02 -5.04 14.73
CA GLU A 136 0.96 -4.93 15.75
C GLU A 136 -0.38 -5.49 15.26
N VAL A 137 -0.74 -5.24 14.00
CA VAL A 137 -2.03 -5.61 13.43
C VAL A 137 -2.04 -7.06 12.94
N PHE A 138 -1.01 -7.49 12.21
CA PHE A 138 -0.97 -8.81 11.59
C PHE A 138 -0.32 -9.85 12.50
N LYS A 139 -1.07 -10.32 13.49
CA LYS A 139 -0.62 -11.39 14.39
C LYS A 139 -0.72 -12.77 13.74
N ALA A 140 0.02 -13.74 14.29
CA ALA A 140 -0.05 -15.12 13.83
C ALA A 140 -1.50 -15.60 13.67
N PRO A 141 -1.84 -16.35 12.63
CA PRO A 141 -0.95 -16.97 11.63
C PRO A 141 -0.57 -16.06 10.45
N LEU A 142 -0.93 -14.78 10.48
CA LEU A 142 -0.54 -13.80 9.46
C LEU A 142 0.96 -13.52 9.54
N LYS A 143 1.55 -13.09 8.42
CA LYS A 143 2.99 -12.91 8.31
C LYS A 143 3.31 -11.51 7.81
N VAL A 144 4.24 -10.83 8.50
CA VAL A 144 4.91 -9.63 8.02
C VAL A 144 6.27 -10.04 7.45
N ARG A 145 6.50 -9.69 6.19
CA ARG A 145 7.76 -9.95 5.48
C ARG A 145 8.60 -8.68 5.54
N LYS A 146 9.80 -8.81 6.06
CA LYS A 146 10.76 -7.72 6.24
C LYS A 146 12.16 -8.27 6.37
N TYR A 147 13.17 -7.43 6.16
CA TYR A 147 14.55 -7.80 6.51
C TYR A 147 14.74 -7.81 8.03
N SER A 148 15.62 -8.70 8.48
CA SER A 148 16.16 -8.66 9.85
C SER A 148 17.34 -7.68 9.85
N SER A 149 17.13 -6.50 10.44
CA SER A 149 18.14 -5.47 10.54
C SER A 149 18.20 -4.91 11.95
N ALA A 150 19.42 -4.59 12.42
CA ALA A 150 19.63 -3.85 13.66
C ALA A 150 19.18 -2.39 13.53
N ASP A 151 19.28 -1.84 12.33
CA ASP A 151 18.70 -0.54 12.00
C ASP A 151 17.21 -0.68 11.69
N LYS A 152 16.39 -0.06 12.53
CA LYS A 152 14.93 -0.09 12.38
C LYS A 152 14.40 0.51 11.08
N TYR A 153 15.20 1.36 10.41
CA TYR A 153 14.86 1.99 9.14
C TYR A 153 15.33 1.22 7.90
N SER A 154 15.90 0.02 8.07
CA SER A 154 16.40 -0.84 6.99
C SER A 154 15.69 -2.20 6.98
N ARG A 155 14.39 -2.22 7.30
CA ARG A 155 13.60 -3.47 7.36
C ARG A 155 12.66 -3.69 6.17
N ASP A 156 12.42 -2.67 5.39
CA ASP A 156 11.64 -2.71 4.16
C ASP A 156 12.41 -3.35 3.00
N PHE A 157 11.72 -3.62 1.89
CA PHE A 157 12.34 -4.06 0.66
C PHE A 157 12.60 -2.85 -0.25
N GLU A 158 13.76 -2.83 -0.85
CA GLU A 158 14.13 -1.79 -1.81
C GLU A 158 13.92 -2.28 -3.25
N GLU A 159 13.05 -1.58 -3.99
CA GLU A 159 12.76 -1.90 -5.38
C GLU A 159 12.70 -0.64 -6.25
N ASN A 160 13.08 -0.81 -7.53
CA ASN A 160 13.11 0.29 -8.47
C ASN A 160 11.72 0.59 -9.09
N PHE A 161 10.68 0.60 -8.25
CA PHE A 161 9.32 0.90 -8.71
C PHE A 161 9.21 2.34 -9.20
N TYR A 162 8.59 2.51 -10.38
CA TYR A 162 8.51 3.80 -11.06
C TYR A 162 7.85 4.88 -10.18
N ILE A 163 6.76 4.54 -9.49
CA ILE A 163 6.03 5.47 -8.65
C ILE A 163 6.87 5.93 -7.44
N LEU A 164 7.65 5.04 -6.84
CA LEU A 164 8.52 5.36 -5.71
C LEU A 164 9.69 6.26 -6.13
N ARG A 165 10.37 5.87 -7.22
CA ARG A 165 11.57 6.55 -7.70
C ARG A 165 11.32 7.95 -8.22
N ASN A 166 10.15 8.19 -8.83
CA ASN A 166 9.86 9.46 -9.53
C ASN A 166 8.94 10.40 -8.75
N THR A 167 8.43 9.99 -7.58
CA THR A 167 7.67 10.86 -6.69
C THR A 167 8.62 11.65 -5.80
N ALA A 168 8.38 12.97 -5.69
CA ALA A 168 9.30 13.90 -5.02
C ALA A 168 9.18 13.89 -3.49
N CYS A 169 8.05 13.44 -2.93
CA CYS A 169 7.82 13.33 -1.48
C CYS A 169 8.20 11.93 -0.96
N PRO A 170 8.29 11.73 0.36
CA PRO A 170 8.37 10.41 0.96
C PRO A 170 7.25 9.50 0.46
N ALA A 171 7.62 8.31 -0.01
CA ALA A 171 6.69 7.38 -0.64
C ALA A 171 6.95 5.94 -0.19
N VAL A 172 5.89 5.20 0.10
CA VAL A 172 5.92 3.77 0.40
C VAL A 172 4.92 3.03 -0.47
N LEU A 173 5.31 1.87 -0.98
CA LEU A 173 4.40 0.93 -1.62
C LEU A 173 4.20 -0.25 -0.66
N THR A 174 2.95 -0.61 -0.40
CA THR A 174 2.60 -1.74 0.43
C THR A 174 2.06 -2.87 -0.43
N GLU A 175 2.61 -4.06 -0.23
CA GLU A 175 2.12 -5.29 -0.82
C GLU A 175 1.31 -6.05 0.26
N ASN A 176 -0.01 -5.91 0.17
CA ASN A 176 -0.94 -6.43 1.13
C ASN A 176 -1.24 -7.90 0.85
N PHE A 177 -0.34 -8.79 1.32
CA PHE A 177 -0.44 -10.23 1.09
C PHE A 177 -0.32 -10.61 -0.39
N PHE A 178 -0.73 -11.84 -0.77
CA PHE A 178 -0.53 -12.39 -2.12
C PHE A 178 -1.84 -12.78 -2.79
N GLN A 179 -2.10 -12.23 -3.99
CA GLN A 179 -3.30 -12.54 -4.78
C GLN A 179 -3.29 -13.97 -5.37
N ASP A 180 -2.15 -14.62 -5.38
CA ASP A 180 -1.97 -16.00 -5.82
C ASP A 180 -1.74 -17.00 -4.66
N ASN A 181 -2.03 -16.60 -3.40
CA ASN A 181 -2.09 -17.48 -2.25
C ASN A 181 -3.54 -17.58 -1.73
N ARG A 182 -4.06 -18.81 -1.59
CA ARG A 182 -5.47 -19.02 -1.21
C ARG A 182 -5.82 -18.43 0.15
N ALA A 183 -4.99 -18.69 1.17
CA ALA A 183 -5.25 -18.21 2.51
C ALA A 183 -5.17 -16.67 2.60
N ASP A 184 -4.25 -16.06 1.87
CA ASP A 184 -4.14 -14.61 1.79
C ASP A 184 -5.35 -14.00 1.06
N VAL A 185 -5.83 -14.60 -0.04
CA VAL A 185 -7.04 -14.15 -0.75
C VAL A 185 -8.29 -14.28 0.12
N GLU A 186 -8.46 -15.39 0.85
CA GLU A 186 -9.58 -15.56 1.80
C GLU A 186 -9.56 -14.47 2.87
N TYR A 187 -8.38 -14.18 3.44
CA TYR A 187 -8.21 -13.14 4.42
C TYR A 187 -8.54 -11.74 3.84
N LEU A 188 -7.95 -11.38 2.69
CA LEU A 188 -8.18 -10.08 2.03
C LEU A 188 -9.66 -9.84 1.66
N LYS A 189 -10.40 -10.89 1.29
CA LYS A 189 -11.83 -10.82 0.96
C LYS A 189 -12.73 -10.68 2.20
N SER A 190 -12.24 -11.03 3.37
CA SER A 190 -13.00 -10.91 4.61
C SER A 190 -13.11 -9.43 5.05
N ALA A 191 -14.21 -9.09 5.74
CA ALA A 191 -14.36 -7.77 6.35
C ALA A 191 -13.22 -7.47 7.33
N ARG A 192 -12.77 -8.48 8.07
CA ARG A 192 -11.63 -8.37 8.99
C ARG A 192 -10.35 -8.03 8.24
N GLY A 193 -10.00 -8.77 7.18
CA GLY A 193 -8.75 -8.55 6.45
C GLY A 193 -8.70 -7.17 5.79
N LEU A 194 -9.82 -6.69 5.24
CA LEU A 194 -9.90 -5.32 4.72
C LEU A 194 -9.74 -4.29 5.85
N GLY A 195 -10.42 -4.50 6.99
CA GLY A 195 -10.32 -3.62 8.16
C GLY A 195 -8.91 -3.57 8.74
N ASP A 196 -8.29 -4.73 8.93
CA ASP A 196 -6.91 -4.83 9.45
C ASP A 196 -5.90 -4.14 8.51
N CYS A 197 -6.07 -4.26 7.18
CA CYS A 197 -5.22 -3.55 6.22
C CYS A 197 -5.41 -2.03 6.30
N ILE A 198 -6.66 -1.54 6.40
CA ILE A 198 -6.92 -0.10 6.59
C ILE A 198 -6.29 0.38 7.90
N GLU A 199 -6.48 -0.34 9.00
CA GLU A 199 -5.91 -0.02 10.30
C GLU A 199 -4.38 0.06 10.27
N CYS A 200 -3.73 -0.91 9.64
CA CYS A 200 -2.27 -0.93 9.47
C CYS A 200 -1.77 0.37 8.77
N HIS A 201 -2.42 0.79 7.70
CA HIS A 201 -2.04 2.00 6.99
C HIS A 201 -2.28 3.27 7.80
N VAL A 202 -3.40 3.37 8.47
CA VAL A 202 -3.73 4.53 9.32
C VAL A 202 -2.72 4.65 10.46
N ARG A 203 -2.47 3.57 11.21
CA ARG A 203 -1.50 3.55 12.31
C ARG A 203 -0.07 3.86 11.83
N GLY A 204 0.36 3.27 10.72
CA GLY A 204 1.69 3.53 10.16
C GLY A 204 1.89 5.00 9.83
N LEU A 205 0.87 5.66 9.26
CA LEU A 205 0.88 7.11 9.02
C LEU A 205 0.90 7.90 10.32
N GLU A 206 0.06 7.56 11.30
CA GLU A 206 0.02 8.24 12.58
C GLU A 206 1.38 8.17 13.28
N TYR A 207 2.02 7.00 13.33
CA TYR A 207 3.35 6.83 13.91
C TYR A 207 4.41 7.66 13.18
N TYR A 208 4.34 7.72 11.83
CA TYR A 208 5.26 8.55 11.05
C TYR A 208 5.03 10.04 11.32
N ILE A 209 3.78 10.47 11.33
CA ILE A 209 3.41 11.88 11.56
C ILE A 209 3.83 12.31 12.98
N GLU A 210 3.59 11.46 13.98
CA GLU A 210 4.00 11.73 15.36
C GLU A 210 5.53 11.84 15.50
N GLU A 211 6.29 10.95 14.86
CA GLU A 211 7.77 11.00 14.92
C GLU A 211 8.32 12.22 14.21
N ARG A 212 7.76 12.58 13.03
CA ARG A 212 8.32 13.63 12.19
C ARG A 212 7.84 15.02 12.54
N TYR A 213 6.58 15.16 12.95
CA TYR A 213 5.93 16.46 13.16
C TYR A 213 5.51 16.70 14.62
N GLY A 214 5.68 15.71 15.49
CA GLY A 214 5.30 15.74 16.91
C GLY A 214 3.85 15.30 17.15
N LYS A 215 3.52 15.02 18.42
CA LYS A 215 2.15 14.67 18.82
C LYS A 215 1.18 15.83 18.51
N ALA A 216 0.00 15.47 18.02
CA ALA A 216 -1.08 16.42 17.73
C ALA A 216 -1.67 17.01 19.02
#